data_7a57f5f9a4842012655b9abf8d68893f
#
_entry.id   7a57f5f9a4842012655b9abf8d68893f
#
_cell.length_a   1.000
_cell.length_b   1.000
_cell.length_c   1.000
_cell.angle_alpha   90.00
_cell.angle_beta   90.00
_cell.angle_gamma   90.00
#
_symmetry.space_group_name_H-M   'P 1'
#
loop_
_entity.id
_entity.type
_entity.pdbx_description
1 polymer ?
#
loop_
_entity_poly.entity_id
_entity_poly.type
_entity_poly.pdbx_seq_one_letter_code
_entity_poly.pdbx_strand_id
1 'polypeptide(L)'
;MHSRGFKNHIKRNTINITNFEELKYRRMIKFLTQFGRYFQLLKKVFSKPEKPVLYYKQTLREFVYLGINSIGIIAIISFFMGAVITLQTAYNTENPIYPKYLIGLGCRDSMILEFSSTIAALILAGKVGSNIASEIGTMRVTEQIDALEIMGVNSASYLILPKMIATLIFNPFLTLMAIIIGIFGGWIAGTFAGVITSENFIYGIQYAFIPYYITYSLIKTVFFAFIITSVSAFQGYYVEGGSLEVGRASTKAVVYSSVLILLFNVVLTQLLLS
;
A
#
# COMPACT_ATOMS: atom_id res chain seq x y z
N MET A 1 -19.65 -54.20 29.65
CA MET A 1 -18.45 -53.72 28.91
C MET A 1 -18.66 -52.41 28.16
N HIS A 2 -19.83 -51.75 28.20
CA HIS A 2 -20.19 -50.57 27.34
C HIS A 2 -19.92 -49.18 27.95
N SER A 3 -19.61 -49.09 29.25
CA SER A 3 -19.48 -47.80 29.97
C SER A 3 -18.10 -47.13 29.87
N ARG A 4 -17.03 -47.90 29.57
CA ARG A 4 -15.65 -47.37 29.44
C ARG A 4 -15.40 -46.60 28.11
N GLY A 5 -16.06 -46.99 27.03
CA GLY A 5 -15.92 -46.32 25.73
C GLY A 5 -16.51 -44.90 25.70
N PHE A 6 -17.65 -44.74 26.36
CA PHE A 6 -18.35 -43.43 26.39
C PHE A 6 -17.59 -42.36 27.21
N LYS A 7 -17.01 -42.76 28.36
CA LYS A 7 -16.18 -41.88 29.19
C LYS A 7 -14.89 -41.43 28.49
N ASN A 8 -14.28 -42.32 27.69
CA ASN A 8 -13.08 -41.98 26.94
C ASN A 8 -13.38 -41.04 25.75
N HIS A 9 -14.55 -41.13 25.12
CA HIS A 9 -15.00 -40.24 24.06
C HIS A 9 -15.28 -38.81 24.59
N ILE A 10 -15.92 -38.68 25.74
CA ILE A 10 -16.20 -37.41 26.40
C ILE A 10 -14.88 -36.74 26.83
N LYS A 11 -13.95 -37.51 27.40
CA LYS A 11 -12.65 -37.00 27.87
C LYS A 11 -11.76 -36.53 26.69
N ARG A 12 -11.82 -37.19 25.53
CA ARG A 12 -11.12 -36.76 24.30
C ARG A 12 -11.72 -35.48 23.72
N ASN A 13 -13.03 -35.33 23.69
CA ASN A 13 -13.69 -34.13 23.18
C ASN A 13 -13.48 -32.92 24.10
N THR A 14 -13.50 -33.09 25.42
CA THR A 14 -13.20 -32.00 26.37
C THR A 14 -11.76 -31.54 26.29
N ILE A 15 -10.78 -32.44 26.10
CA ILE A 15 -9.35 -32.07 25.90
C ILE A 15 -9.16 -31.32 24.58
N ASN A 16 -9.87 -31.68 23.51
CA ASN A 16 -9.81 -30.97 22.24
C ASN A 16 -10.43 -29.58 22.31
N ILE A 17 -11.52 -29.40 23.05
CA ILE A 17 -12.21 -28.11 23.22
C ILE A 17 -11.34 -27.14 24.06
N THR A 18 -10.77 -27.62 25.17
CA THR A 18 -9.87 -26.79 26.01
C THR A 18 -8.60 -26.39 25.26
N ASN A 19 -8.00 -27.29 24.47
CA ASN A 19 -6.85 -26.97 23.64
C ASN A 19 -7.19 -25.94 22.51
N PHE A 20 -8.41 -26.00 21.98
CA PHE A 20 -8.87 -25.07 20.96
C PHE A 20 -9.10 -23.65 21.53
N GLU A 21 -9.70 -23.56 22.71
CA GLU A 21 -9.87 -22.27 23.42
C GLU A 21 -8.52 -21.67 23.85
N GLU A 22 -7.60 -22.48 24.37
CA GLU A 22 -6.24 -21.99 24.68
C GLU A 22 -5.49 -21.51 23.45
N LEU A 23 -5.59 -22.19 22.32
CA LEU A 23 -4.96 -21.76 21.05
C LEU A 23 -5.56 -20.45 20.55
N LYS A 24 -6.87 -20.29 20.65
CA LYS A 24 -7.59 -19.06 20.30
C LYS A 24 -7.17 -17.90 21.21
N TYR A 25 -7.11 -18.13 22.52
CA TYR A 25 -6.67 -17.16 23.51
C TYR A 25 -5.21 -16.73 23.29
N ARG A 26 -4.31 -17.67 23.06
CA ARG A 26 -2.90 -17.39 22.73
C ARG A 26 -2.73 -16.60 21.43
N ARG A 27 -3.54 -16.88 20.40
CA ARG A 27 -3.54 -16.11 19.14
C ARG A 27 -4.03 -14.67 19.37
N MET A 28 -5.07 -14.50 20.16
CA MET A 28 -5.62 -13.17 20.49
C MET A 28 -4.61 -12.33 21.27
N ILE A 29 -3.93 -12.91 22.27
CA ILE A 29 -2.87 -12.22 23.03
C ILE A 29 -1.71 -11.84 22.10
N LYS A 30 -1.26 -12.74 21.22
CA LYS A 30 -0.20 -12.43 20.25
C LYS A 30 -0.59 -11.28 19.34
N PHE A 31 -1.83 -11.25 18.86
CA PHE A 31 -2.34 -10.16 18.03
C PHE A 31 -2.34 -8.82 18.80
N LEU A 32 -2.88 -8.79 20.01
CA LEU A 32 -2.91 -7.61 20.85
C LEU A 32 -1.49 -7.11 21.20
N THR A 33 -0.57 -8.02 21.47
CA THR A 33 0.83 -7.69 21.76
C THR A 33 1.52 -7.10 20.53
N GLN A 34 1.30 -7.65 19.34
CA GLN A 34 1.85 -7.07 18.09
C GLN A 34 1.27 -5.69 17.82
N PHE A 35 -0.02 -5.52 18.03
CA PHE A 35 -0.69 -4.23 17.88
C PHE A 35 -0.11 -3.19 18.87
N GLY A 36 0.09 -3.56 20.13
CA GLY A 36 0.75 -2.71 21.13
C GLY A 36 2.18 -2.32 20.75
N ARG A 37 2.99 -3.28 20.26
CA ARG A 37 4.36 -3.04 19.77
C ARG A 37 4.37 -2.09 18.57
N TYR A 38 3.40 -2.19 17.66
CA TYR A 38 3.27 -1.31 16.51
C TYR A 38 3.06 0.15 16.94
N PHE A 39 2.14 0.42 17.87
CA PHE A 39 1.92 1.77 18.37
C PHE A 39 3.12 2.30 19.20
N GLN A 40 3.79 1.45 19.96
CA GLN A 40 5.02 1.83 20.66
C GLN A 40 6.13 2.21 19.67
N LEU A 41 6.28 1.47 18.57
CA LEU A 41 7.23 1.81 17.51
C LEU A 41 6.89 3.17 16.89
N LEU A 42 5.64 3.39 16.51
CA LEU A 42 5.20 4.68 15.96
C LEU A 42 5.48 5.84 16.93
N LYS A 43 5.21 5.65 18.22
CA LYS A 43 5.55 6.66 19.25
C LYS A 43 7.05 6.97 19.29
N LYS A 44 7.91 5.93 19.19
CA LYS A 44 9.36 6.11 19.11
C LYS A 44 9.79 6.84 17.83
N VAL A 45 9.17 6.53 16.68
CA VAL A 45 9.45 7.16 15.39
C VAL A 45 9.16 8.67 15.44
N PHE A 46 8.04 9.07 16.03
CA PHE A 46 7.65 10.48 16.13
C PHE A 46 8.25 11.21 17.36
N SER A 47 9.13 10.59 18.11
CA SER A 47 9.85 11.30 19.17
C SER A 47 10.87 12.29 18.57
N LYS A 48 11.23 13.33 19.35
CA LYS A 48 12.05 14.46 18.86
C LYS A 48 13.33 13.98 18.16
N PRO A 49 13.57 14.40 16.90
CA PRO A 49 14.83 14.14 16.21
C PRO A 49 15.97 14.91 16.84
N GLU A 50 17.10 14.26 17.10
CA GLU A 50 18.25 14.88 17.77
C GLU A 50 18.96 15.92 16.90
N LYS A 51 19.05 15.69 15.58
CA LYS A 51 19.74 16.59 14.62
C LYS A 51 18.91 16.73 13.33
N PRO A 52 18.12 17.79 13.16
CA PRO A 52 17.21 17.94 12.01
C PRO A 52 17.91 17.96 10.64
N VAL A 53 19.13 18.49 10.55
CA VAL A 53 19.91 18.55 9.30
C VAL A 53 20.23 17.14 8.75
N LEU A 54 20.49 16.18 9.65
CA LEU A 54 20.79 14.81 9.26
C LEU A 54 19.55 14.10 8.66
N TYR A 55 18.38 14.34 9.25
CA TYR A 55 17.10 13.83 8.77
C TYR A 55 16.74 14.38 7.40
N TYR A 56 17.00 15.67 7.15
CA TYR A 56 16.75 16.27 5.85
C TYR A 56 17.58 15.60 4.73
N LYS A 57 18.90 15.42 4.98
CA LYS A 57 19.78 14.78 3.99
C LYS A 57 19.37 13.31 3.73
N GLN A 58 19.00 12.59 4.78
CA GLN A 58 18.49 11.21 4.63
C GLN A 58 17.17 11.17 3.87
N THR A 59 16.22 12.06 4.21
CA THR A 59 14.93 12.14 3.49
C THR A 59 15.12 12.39 2.01
N LEU A 60 16.04 13.28 1.61
CA LEU A 60 16.35 13.50 0.19
C LEU A 60 16.94 12.26 -0.48
N ARG A 61 17.82 11.53 0.21
CA ARG A 61 18.37 10.27 -0.31
C ARG A 61 17.28 9.22 -0.50
N GLU A 62 16.40 9.05 0.47
CA GLU A 62 15.26 8.12 0.39
C GLU A 62 14.26 8.54 -0.68
N PHE A 63 14.01 9.83 -0.86
CA PHE A 63 13.17 10.36 -1.92
C PHE A 63 13.66 9.94 -3.31
N VAL A 64 14.97 10.05 -3.56
CA VAL A 64 15.57 9.58 -4.82
C VAL A 64 15.50 8.07 -4.93
N TYR A 65 15.90 7.37 -3.89
CA TYR A 65 16.03 5.91 -3.91
C TYR A 65 14.68 5.18 -4.01
N LEU A 66 13.69 5.59 -3.23
CA LEU A 66 12.37 4.96 -3.23
C LEU A 66 11.44 5.57 -4.28
N GLY A 67 11.52 6.90 -4.50
CA GLY A 67 10.62 7.63 -5.39
C GLY A 67 11.01 7.52 -6.85
N ILE A 68 12.16 8.06 -7.24
CA ILE A 68 12.57 8.15 -8.67
C ILE A 68 12.68 6.75 -9.29
N ASN A 69 13.22 5.79 -8.57
CA ASN A 69 13.31 4.43 -9.07
C ASN A 69 11.94 3.74 -9.27
N SER A 70 10.85 4.32 -8.73
CA SER A 70 9.50 3.78 -8.90
C SER A 70 8.72 4.40 -10.06
N ILE A 71 9.20 5.51 -10.63
CA ILE A 71 8.53 6.22 -11.73
C ILE A 71 8.30 5.29 -12.93
N GLY A 72 9.33 4.58 -13.37
CA GLY A 72 9.25 3.75 -14.57
C GLY A 72 8.19 2.66 -14.50
N ILE A 73 8.12 1.94 -13.37
CA ILE A 73 7.13 0.86 -13.20
C ILE A 73 5.71 1.42 -13.11
N ILE A 74 5.52 2.53 -12.39
CA ILE A 74 4.21 3.18 -12.27
C ILE A 74 3.76 3.72 -13.63
N ALA A 75 4.66 4.35 -14.41
CA ALA A 75 4.35 4.87 -15.73
C ALA A 75 3.87 3.78 -16.69
N ILE A 76 4.61 2.66 -16.76
CA ILE A 76 4.26 1.53 -17.64
C ILE A 76 2.91 0.93 -17.25
N ILE A 77 2.72 0.65 -15.96
CA ILE A 77 1.48 0.03 -15.50
C ILE A 77 0.28 0.96 -15.70
N SER A 78 0.43 2.26 -15.38
CA SER A 78 -0.65 3.23 -15.56
C SER A 78 -1.03 3.41 -17.02
N PHE A 79 -0.06 3.42 -17.94
CA PHE A 79 -0.31 3.48 -19.38
C PHE A 79 -1.19 2.32 -19.86
N PHE A 80 -0.79 1.09 -19.53
CA PHE A 80 -1.56 -0.09 -19.93
C PHE A 80 -2.90 -0.20 -19.22
N MET A 81 -2.99 0.22 -17.95
CA MET A 81 -4.27 0.25 -17.23
C MET A 81 -5.27 1.21 -17.88
N GLY A 82 -4.82 2.42 -18.24
CA GLY A 82 -5.66 3.37 -18.96
C GLY A 82 -6.12 2.83 -20.31
N ALA A 83 -5.22 2.16 -21.06
CA ALA A 83 -5.54 1.49 -22.30
C ALA A 83 -6.63 0.41 -22.11
N VAL A 84 -6.47 -0.47 -21.14
CA VAL A 84 -7.43 -1.55 -20.84
C VAL A 84 -8.78 -0.99 -20.42
N ILE A 85 -8.79 0.02 -19.52
CA ILE A 85 -10.05 0.64 -19.06
C ILE A 85 -10.82 1.25 -20.23
N THR A 86 -10.12 1.95 -21.13
CA THR A 86 -10.73 2.58 -22.30
C THR A 86 -11.37 1.53 -23.22
N LEU A 87 -10.65 0.45 -23.54
CA LEU A 87 -11.18 -0.63 -24.38
C LEU A 87 -12.34 -1.36 -23.70
N GLN A 88 -12.24 -1.62 -22.39
CA GLN A 88 -13.31 -2.25 -21.64
C GLN A 88 -14.57 -1.36 -21.55
N THR A 89 -14.39 -0.05 -21.36
CA THR A 89 -15.50 0.90 -21.35
C THR A 89 -16.14 1.00 -22.73
N ALA A 90 -15.34 0.98 -23.81
CA ALA A 90 -15.86 0.97 -25.18
C ALA A 90 -16.72 -0.27 -25.45
N TYR A 91 -16.27 -1.45 -25.03
CA TYR A 91 -17.02 -2.69 -25.14
C TYR A 91 -18.36 -2.63 -24.36
N ASN A 92 -18.36 -2.07 -23.16
CA ASN A 92 -19.56 -1.95 -22.33
C ASN A 92 -20.55 -0.89 -22.88
N THR A 93 -20.07 0.06 -23.71
CA THR A 93 -20.88 1.12 -24.33
C THR A 93 -21.09 0.92 -25.84
N GLU A 94 -21.02 -0.31 -26.32
CA GLU A 94 -21.18 -0.64 -27.75
C GLU A 94 -22.58 -0.35 -28.28
N ASN A 95 -23.60 -0.32 -27.41
CA ASN A 95 -24.97 0.02 -27.77
C ASN A 95 -25.06 1.47 -28.31
N PRO A 96 -25.66 1.67 -29.54
CA PRO A 96 -25.78 3.01 -30.15
C PRO A 96 -26.51 4.08 -29.33
N ILE A 97 -27.25 3.67 -28.31
CA ILE A 97 -27.97 4.60 -27.41
C ILE A 97 -26.99 5.41 -26.56
N TYR A 98 -25.80 4.85 -26.25
CA TYR A 98 -24.83 5.52 -25.41
C TYR A 98 -23.93 6.47 -26.23
N PRO A 99 -23.81 7.74 -25.80
CA PRO A 99 -22.89 8.68 -26.45
C PRO A 99 -21.43 8.22 -26.30
N LYS A 100 -20.66 8.26 -27.39
CA LYS A 100 -19.27 7.76 -27.40
C LYS A 100 -18.33 8.51 -26.46
N TYR A 101 -18.62 9.75 -26.07
CA TYR A 101 -17.80 10.50 -25.12
C TYR A 101 -17.76 9.86 -23.71
N LEU A 102 -18.74 8.98 -23.38
CA LEU A 102 -18.75 8.26 -22.11
C LEU A 102 -17.52 7.36 -21.94
N ILE A 103 -16.90 6.93 -23.03
CA ILE A 103 -15.67 6.13 -22.98
C ILE A 103 -14.53 6.96 -22.38
N GLY A 104 -14.34 8.21 -22.83
CA GLY A 104 -13.34 9.13 -22.30
C GLY A 104 -13.62 9.51 -20.83
N LEU A 105 -14.90 9.78 -20.51
CA LEU A 105 -15.35 10.08 -19.16
C LEU A 105 -15.09 8.89 -18.22
N GLY A 106 -15.48 7.68 -18.62
CA GLY A 106 -15.27 6.47 -17.82
C GLY A 106 -13.79 6.15 -17.59
N CYS A 107 -12.93 6.35 -18.59
CA CYS A 107 -11.48 6.21 -18.44
C CYS A 107 -10.94 7.22 -17.41
N ARG A 108 -11.28 8.51 -17.56
CA ARG A 108 -10.87 9.57 -16.62
C ARG A 108 -11.29 9.26 -15.18
N ASP A 109 -12.57 8.99 -14.98
CA ASP A 109 -13.11 8.80 -13.64
C ASP A 109 -12.55 7.55 -12.97
N SER A 110 -12.46 6.45 -13.69
CA SER A 110 -11.84 5.23 -13.19
C SER A 110 -10.37 5.45 -12.82
N MET A 111 -9.60 6.16 -13.66
CA MET A 111 -8.20 6.45 -13.37
C MET A 111 -8.04 7.35 -12.15
N ILE A 112 -8.82 8.42 -12.03
CA ILE A 112 -8.71 9.38 -10.93
C ILE A 112 -9.20 8.77 -9.62
N LEU A 113 -10.37 8.14 -9.60
CA LEU A 113 -11.02 7.72 -8.36
C LEU A 113 -10.35 6.49 -7.72
N GLU A 114 -9.93 5.50 -8.54
CA GLU A 114 -9.48 4.23 -8.00
C GLU A 114 -8.11 3.78 -8.50
N PHE A 115 -7.92 3.70 -9.83
CA PHE A 115 -6.77 2.97 -10.36
C PHE A 115 -5.44 3.64 -10.04
N SER A 116 -5.34 4.95 -10.20
CA SER A 116 -4.08 5.65 -9.95
C SER A 116 -3.67 5.68 -8.48
N SER A 117 -4.62 5.73 -7.54
CA SER A 117 -4.30 5.71 -6.11
C SER A 117 -4.12 4.28 -5.59
N THR A 118 -5.07 3.39 -5.85
CA THR A 118 -5.12 2.06 -5.21
C THR A 118 -4.14 1.08 -5.85
N ILE A 119 -4.11 0.98 -7.19
CA ILE A 119 -3.18 0.05 -7.87
C ILE A 119 -1.73 0.54 -7.72
N ALA A 120 -1.48 1.84 -7.86
CA ALA A 120 -0.14 2.36 -7.61
C ALA A 120 0.32 2.06 -6.17
N ALA A 121 -0.56 2.21 -5.17
CA ALA A 121 -0.24 1.87 -3.79
C ALA A 121 0.08 0.37 -3.60
N LEU A 122 -0.66 -0.54 -4.23
CA LEU A 122 -0.38 -1.98 -4.18
C LEU A 122 0.98 -2.34 -4.80
N ILE A 123 1.32 -1.73 -5.94
CA ILE A 123 2.62 -1.91 -6.59
C ILE A 123 3.74 -1.37 -5.70
N LEU A 124 3.54 -0.19 -5.11
CA LEU A 124 4.49 0.42 -4.19
C LEU A 124 4.61 -0.36 -2.88
N ALA A 125 3.56 -0.99 -2.38
CA ALA A 125 3.63 -1.92 -1.25
C ALA A 125 4.57 -3.09 -1.58
N GLY A 126 4.49 -3.63 -2.80
CA GLY A 126 5.41 -4.65 -3.29
C GLY A 126 6.85 -4.17 -3.40
N LYS A 127 7.08 -3.02 -4.03
CA LYS A 127 8.43 -2.51 -4.33
C LYS A 127 9.05 -1.75 -3.15
N VAL A 128 8.40 -0.72 -2.69
CA VAL A 128 8.90 0.16 -1.62
C VAL A 128 8.77 -0.53 -0.27
N GLY A 129 7.61 -1.17 -0.01
CA GLY A 129 7.36 -1.86 1.24
C GLY A 129 8.32 -3.03 1.48
N SER A 130 8.55 -3.88 0.46
CA SER A 130 9.52 -4.96 0.57
C SER A 130 10.95 -4.46 0.79
N ASN A 131 11.33 -3.37 0.10
CA ASN A 131 12.65 -2.76 0.23
C ASN A 131 12.88 -2.23 1.65
N ILE A 132 11.94 -1.44 2.19
CA ILE A 132 12.00 -0.91 3.56
C ILE A 132 12.12 -2.04 4.59
N ALA A 133 11.29 -3.09 4.46
CA ALA A 133 11.30 -4.21 5.39
C ALA A 133 12.61 -5.02 5.30
N SER A 134 13.14 -5.23 4.10
CA SER A 134 14.41 -5.93 3.89
C SER A 134 15.60 -5.13 4.41
N GLU A 135 15.66 -3.83 4.15
CA GLU A 135 16.76 -2.97 4.57
C GLU A 135 16.81 -2.86 6.10
N ILE A 136 15.69 -2.51 6.74
CA ILE A 136 15.62 -2.41 8.21
C ILE A 136 15.83 -3.79 8.84
N GLY A 137 15.26 -4.85 8.25
CA GLY A 137 15.44 -6.22 8.72
C GLY A 137 16.89 -6.69 8.64
N THR A 138 17.62 -6.33 7.58
CA THR A 138 19.06 -6.61 7.46
C THR A 138 19.84 -5.86 8.53
N MET A 139 19.55 -4.57 8.75
CA MET A 139 20.19 -3.78 9.82
C MET A 139 19.90 -4.36 11.21
N ARG A 140 18.73 -4.98 11.41
CA ARG A 140 18.40 -5.67 12.67
C ARG A 140 19.23 -6.92 12.87
N VAL A 141 19.30 -7.78 11.87
CA VAL A 141 20.02 -9.07 11.93
C VAL A 141 21.55 -8.87 12.02
N THR A 142 22.07 -7.78 11.47
CA THR A 142 23.50 -7.42 11.56
C THR A 142 23.83 -6.54 12.75
N GLU A 143 22.90 -6.42 13.74
CA GLU A 143 23.07 -5.70 15.00
C GLU A 143 23.35 -4.18 14.86
N GLN A 144 23.16 -3.63 13.65
CA GLN A 144 23.36 -2.20 13.41
C GLN A 144 22.35 -1.33 14.18
N ILE A 145 21.11 -1.81 14.38
CA ILE A 145 20.09 -1.14 15.18
C ILE A 145 20.51 -1.09 16.65
N ASP A 146 21.05 -2.18 17.18
CA ASP A 146 21.51 -2.27 18.56
C ASP A 146 22.75 -1.38 18.78
N ALA A 147 23.66 -1.31 17.81
CA ALA A 147 24.78 -0.39 17.84
C ALA A 147 24.32 1.09 17.90
N LEU A 148 23.28 1.48 17.13
CA LEU A 148 22.71 2.83 17.21
C LEU A 148 22.11 3.12 18.60
N GLU A 149 21.41 2.15 19.21
CA GLU A 149 20.84 2.30 20.55
C GLU A 149 21.91 2.42 21.64
N ILE A 150 23.02 1.66 21.55
CA ILE A 150 24.16 1.79 22.47
C ILE A 150 24.82 3.17 22.36
N MET A 151 24.86 3.76 21.15
CA MET A 151 25.35 5.13 20.94
C MET A 151 24.37 6.21 21.44
N GLY A 152 23.23 5.85 22.04
CA GLY A 152 22.20 6.78 22.52
C GLY A 152 21.30 7.35 21.44
N VAL A 153 21.40 6.88 20.19
CA VAL A 153 20.56 7.35 19.07
C VAL A 153 19.23 6.61 19.09
N ASN A 154 18.12 7.33 18.91
CA ASN A 154 16.83 6.70 18.70
C ASN A 154 16.77 6.04 17.32
N SER A 155 17.10 4.74 17.26
CA SER A 155 17.17 3.95 16.04
C SER A 155 15.88 3.97 15.23
N ALA A 156 14.70 3.90 15.89
CA ALA A 156 13.41 3.92 15.22
C ALA A 156 13.15 5.26 14.49
N SER A 157 13.38 6.39 15.16
CA SER A 157 13.24 7.71 14.54
C SER A 157 14.26 7.90 13.42
N TYR A 158 15.53 7.54 13.65
CA TYR A 158 16.60 7.72 12.69
C TYR A 158 16.41 6.96 11.37
N LEU A 159 15.92 5.71 11.44
CA LEU A 159 15.78 4.85 10.25
C LEU A 159 14.42 5.00 9.57
N ILE A 160 13.33 5.18 10.32
CA ILE A 160 11.98 5.09 9.79
C ILE A 160 11.43 6.45 9.38
N LEU A 161 11.67 7.51 10.16
CA LEU A 161 11.08 8.82 9.92
C LEU A 161 11.49 9.42 8.56
N PRO A 162 12.76 9.38 8.10
CA PRO A 162 13.14 9.88 6.78
C PRO A 162 12.43 9.13 5.64
N LYS A 163 12.30 7.80 5.76
CA LYS A 163 11.60 6.97 4.79
C LYS A 163 10.10 7.30 4.74
N MET A 164 9.49 7.51 5.89
CA MET A 164 8.09 7.89 6.01
C MET A 164 7.81 9.25 5.39
N ILE A 165 8.62 10.27 5.68
CA ILE A 165 8.48 11.60 5.09
C ILE A 165 8.69 11.54 3.58
N ALA A 166 9.72 10.84 3.11
CA ALA A 166 9.98 10.68 1.69
C ALA A 166 8.78 10.05 0.96
N THR A 167 8.23 8.94 1.50
CA THR A 167 7.09 8.26 0.89
C THR A 167 5.80 9.09 0.90
N LEU A 168 5.54 9.82 1.97
CA LEU A 168 4.38 10.72 2.06
C LEU A 168 4.43 11.85 1.02
N ILE A 169 5.61 12.30 0.64
CA ILE A 169 5.80 13.38 -0.35
C ILE A 169 5.76 12.84 -1.77
N PHE A 170 6.49 11.76 -2.08
CA PHE A 170 6.58 11.32 -3.47
C PHE A 170 5.37 10.49 -3.95
N ASN A 171 4.64 9.79 -3.08
CA ASN A 171 3.48 9.01 -3.51
C ASN A 171 2.37 9.86 -4.15
N PRO A 172 1.95 11.00 -3.58
CA PRO A 172 1.01 11.89 -4.26
C PRO A 172 1.49 12.34 -5.65
N PHE A 173 2.80 12.62 -5.78
CA PHE A 173 3.39 12.97 -7.08
C PHE A 173 3.32 11.81 -8.08
N LEU A 174 3.64 10.58 -7.65
CA LEU A 174 3.50 9.41 -8.50
C LEU A 174 2.05 9.15 -8.90
N THR A 175 1.09 9.41 -8.02
CA THR A 175 -0.34 9.28 -8.34
C THR A 175 -0.78 10.27 -9.40
N LEU A 176 -0.36 11.54 -9.32
CA LEU A 176 -0.63 12.53 -10.37
C LEU A 176 -0.04 12.10 -11.71
N MET A 177 1.21 11.63 -11.73
CA MET A 177 1.82 11.08 -12.94
C MET A 177 1.03 9.88 -13.47
N ALA A 178 0.58 8.98 -12.60
CA ALA A 178 -0.21 7.81 -12.97
C ALA A 178 -1.53 8.20 -13.63
N ILE A 179 -2.23 9.23 -13.12
CA ILE A 179 -3.46 9.76 -13.71
C ILE A 179 -3.19 10.25 -15.15
N ILE A 180 -2.17 11.12 -15.32
CA ILE A 180 -1.86 11.71 -16.62
C ILE A 180 -1.46 10.64 -17.63
N ILE A 181 -0.53 9.76 -17.25
CA ILE A 181 -0.02 8.70 -18.14
C ILE A 181 -1.12 7.68 -18.45
N GLY A 182 -1.99 7.37 -17.49
CA GLY A 182 -3.11 6.44 -17.70
C GLY A 182 -4.14 7.00 -18.67
N ILE A 183 -4.56 8.25 -18.51
CA ILE A 183 -5.47 8.92 -19.46
C ILE A 183 -4.85 8.97 -20.85
N PHE A 184 -3.56 9.29 -20.94
CA PHE A 184 -2.81 9.31 -22.22
C PHE A 184 -2.78 7.92 -22.87
N GLY A 185 -2.52 6.87 -22.08
CA GLY A 185 -2.57 5.47 -22.56
C GLY A 185 -3.95 5.09 -23.07
N GLY A 186 -4.99 5.50 -22.36
CA GLY A 186 -6.38 5.31 -22.78
C GLY A 186 -6.73 6.02 -24.09
N TRP A 187 -6.27 7.26 -24.25
CA TRP A 187 -6.45 8.02 -25.49
C TRP A 187 -5.79 7.32 -26.68
N ILE A 188 -4.53 6.92 -26.54
CA ILE A 188 -3.80 6.21 -27.59
C ILE A 188 -4.52 4.91 -27.95
N ALA A 189 -4.81 4.06 -26.95
CA ALA A 189 -5.43 2.77 -27.22
C ALA A 189 -6.82 2.88 -27.85
N GLY A 190 -7.65 3.81 -27.39
CA GLY A 190 -9.00 4.03 -27.91
C GLY A 190 -9.00 4.54 -29.35
N THR A 191 -8.08 5.45 -29.69
CA THR A 191 -7.96 5.99 -31.06
C THR A 191 -7.33 4.99 -32.02
N PHE A 192 -6.28 4.27 -31.64
CA PHE A 192 -5.66 3.25 -32.47
C PHE A 192 -6.58 2.05 -32.73
N ALA A 193 -7.37 1.65 -31.74
CA ALA A 193 -8.37 0.59 -31.91
C ALA A 193 -9.60 1.03 -32.72
N GLY A 194 -9.73 2.33 -33.06
CA GLY A 194 -10.85 2.88 -33.84
C GLY A 194 -12.19 2.88 -33.07
N VAL A 195 -12.18 2.65 -31.77
CA VAL A 195 -13.41 2.58 -30.94
C VAL A 195 -13.96 3.94 -30.57
N ILE A 196 -13.09 4.96 -30.56
CA ILE A 196 -13.45 6.36 -30.26
C ILE A 196 -12.58 7.32 -31.08
N THR A 197 -13.16 8.45 -31.51
CA THR A 197 -12.39 9.55 -32.11
C THR A 197 -11.68 10.38 -31.04
N SER A 198 -10.52 10.96 -31.39
CA SER A 198 -9.78 11.85 -30.48
C SER A 198 -10.65 12.97 -29.90
N GLU A 199 -11.50 13.58 -30.72
CA GLU A 199 -12.41 14.66 -30.32
C GLU A 199 -13.40 14.19 -29.23
N ASN A 200 -14.05 13.06 -29.44
CA ASN A 200 -15.00 12.50 -28.47
C ASN A 200 -14.30 12.09 -27.17
N PHE A 201 -13.08 11.58 -27.24
CA PHE A 201 -12.31 11.22 -26.05
C PHE A 201 -11.94 12.46 -25.22
N ILE A 202 -11.42 13.51 -25.87
CA ILE A 202 -11.06 14.78 -25.21
C ILE A 202 -12.33 15.45 -24.64
N TYR A 203 -13.42 15.47 -25.39
CA TYR A 203 -14.70 15.97 -24.89
C TYR A 203 -15.16 15.19 -23.63
N GLY A 204 -15.06 13.87 -23.65
CA GLY A 204 -15.38 13.02 -22.49
C GLY A 204 -14.54 13.32 -21.26
N ILE A 205 -13.22 13.56 -21.43
CA ILE A 205 -12.33 13.95 -20.32
C ILE A 205 -12.74 15.29 -19.71
N GLN A 206 -13.19 16.24 -20.50
CA GLN A 206 -13.58 17.58 -20.05
C GLN A 206 -15.01 17.63 -19.51
N TYR A 207 -15.88 16.73 -19.96
CA TYR A 207 -17.29 16.72 -19.61
C TYR A 207 -17.51 16.48 -18.11
N ALA A 208 -18.26 17.39 -17.46
CA ALA A 208 -18.63 17.30 -16.04
C ALA A 208 -17.43 17.02 -15.10
N PHE A 209 -16.29 17.69 -15.34
CA PHE A 209 -15.10 17.50 -14.50
C PHE A 209 -15.30 18.06 -13.09
N ILE A 210 -15.09 17.23 -12.08
CA ILE A 210 -15.20 17.59 -10.67
C ILE A 210 -13.78 17.65 -10.06
N PRO A 211 -13.23 18.85 -9.77
CA PRO A 211 -11.87 19.00 -9.24
C PRO A 211 -11.61 18.26 -7.93
N TYR A 212 -12.64 18.06 -7.13
CA TYR A 212 -12.58 17.34 -5.86
C TYR A 212 -12.04 15.90 -6.02
N TYR A 213 -12.27 15.25 -7.16
CA TYR A 213 -11.81 13.87 -7.39
C TYR A 213 -10.29 13.75 -7.36
N ILE A 214 -9.56 14.77 -7.81
CA ILE A 214 -8.10 14.81 -7.70
C ILE A 214 -7.68 14.90 -6.23
N THR A 215 -8.30 15.81 -5.48
CA THR A 215 -8.02 15.97 -4.04
C THR A 215 -8.31 14.68 -3.26
N TYR A 216 -9.43 14.04 -3.57
CA TYR A 216 -9.81 12.74 -3.02
C TYR A 216 -8.71 11.67 -3.26
N SER A 217 -8.25 11.55 -4.50
CA SER A 217 -7.18 10.60 -4.87
C SER A 217 -5.88 10.89 -4.11
N LEU A 218 -5.49 12.16 -3.99
CA LEU A 218 -4.29 12.56 -3.25
C LEU A 218 -4.39 12.26 -1.75
N ILE A 219 -5.54 12.51 -1.13
CA ILE A 219 -5.77 12.16 0.28
C ILE A 219 -5.59 10.64 0.48
N LYS A 220 -6.23 9.82 -0.35
CA LYS A 220 -6.07 8.35 -0.30
C LYS A 220 -4.62 7.94 -0.38
N THR A 221 -3.87 8.52 -1.31
CA THR A 221 -2.47 8.18 -1.54
C THR A 221 -1.59 8.49 -0.33
N VAL A 222 -1.83 9.60 0.38
CA VAL A 222 -1.11 9.94 1.63
C VAL A 222 -1.37 8.88 2.70
N PHE A 223 -2.62 8.45 2.89
CA PHE A 223 -2.93 7.37 3.83
C PHE A 223 -2.26 6.05 3.44
N PHE A 224 -2.27 5.70 2.16
CA PHE A 224 -1.62 4.47 1.69
C PHE A 224 -0.10 4.51 1.85
N ALA A 225 0.53 5.67 1.59
CA ALA A 225 1.95 5.87 1.83
C ALA A 225 2.32 5.64 3.31
N PHE A 226 1.52 6.16 4.22
CA PHE A 226 1.71 5.93 5.64
C PHE A 226 1.58 4.44 6.01
N ILE A 227 0.57 3.75 5.50
CA ILE A 227 0.36 2.31 5.74
C ILE A 227 1.56 1.51 5.22
N ILE A 228 1.98 1.74 3.96
CA ILE A 228 3.10 1.02 3.36
C ILE A 228 4.35 1.17 4.22
N THR A 229 4.71 2.39 4.57
CA THR A 229 5.97 2.66 5.29
C THR A 229 5.93 2.15 6.72
N SER A 230 4.85 2.42 7.46
CA SER A 230 4.75 2.05 8.87
C SER A 230 4.68 0.54 9.07
N VAL A 231 3.89 -0.16 8.25
CA VAL A 231 3.77 -1.62 8.34
C VAL A 231 5.06 -2.32 7.91
N SER A 232 5.69 -1.85 6.83
CA SER A 232 6.93 -2.43 6.35
C SER A 232 8.09 -2.20 7.33
N ALA A 233 8.19 -1.01 7.88
CA ALA A 233 9.16 -0.70 8.91
C ALA A 233 8.95 -1.54 10.18
N PHE A 234 7.71 -1.75 10.60
CA PHE A 234 7.39 -2.61 11.74
C PHE A 234 7.83 -4.06 11.51
N GLN A 235 7.55 -4.62 10.33
CA GLN A 235 7.95 -5.99 10.01
C GLN A 235 9.47 -6.15 9.95
N GLY A 236 10.19 -5.16 9.41
CA GLY A 236 11.65 -5.16 9.38
C GLY A 236 12.30 -4.97 10.75
N TYR A 237 11.79 -4.02 11.55
CA TYR A 237 12.39 -3.63 12.83
C TYR A 237 12.34 -4.74 13.89
N TYR A 238 11.33 -5.59 13.85
CA TYR A 238 11.14 -6.71 14.80
C TYR A 238 11.49 -8.07 14.19
N VAL A 239 12.34 -8.12 13.18
CA VAL A 239 12.87 -9.40 12.66
C VAL A 239 13.78 -10.03 13.69
N GLU A 240 13.57 -11.31 13.94
CA GLU A 240 14.41 -12.14 14.80
C GLU A 240 14.92 -13.35 13.97
N GLY A 241 16.23 -13.60 13.99
CA GLY A 241 16.85 -14.71 13.27
C GLY A 241 17.84 -14.24 12.22
N GLY A 242 17.95 -14.96 11.11
CA GLY A 242 18.94 -14.71 10.04
C GLY A 242 18.33 -14.12 8.76
N SER A 243 19.11 -14.14 7.67
CA SER A 243 18.71 -13.58 6.37
C SER A 243 17.42 -14.18 5.79
N LEU A 244 17.13 -15.45 6.08
CA LEU A 244 15.88 -16.09 5.66
C LEU A 244 14.65 -15.41 6.30
N GLU A 245 14.75 -15.03 7.57
CA GLU A 245 13.66 -14.35 8.26
C GLU A 245 13.46 -12.92 7.78
N VAL A 246 14.51 -12.24 7.31
CA VAL A 246 14.40 -10.95 6.62
C VAL A 246 13.56 -11.08 5.34
N GLY A 247 13.79 -12.11 4.52
CA GLY A 247 12.96 -12.38 3.34
C GLY A 247 11.50 -12.67 3.68
N ARG A 248 11.26 -13.43 4.74
CA ARG A 248 9.89 -13.69 5.24
C ARG A 248 9.21 -12.44 5.78
N ALA A 249 9.94 -11.58 6.48
CA ALA A 249 9.42 -10.31 6.99
C ALA A 249 9.06 -9.36 5.85
N SER A 250 9.88 -9.29 4.80
CA SER A 250 9.61 -8.55 3.58
C SER A 250 8.30 -9.02 2.91
N THR A 251 8.11 -10.32 2.74
CA THR A 251 6.86 -10.86 2.19
C THR A 251 5.64 -10.54 3.08
N LYS A 252 5.77 -10.69 4.41
CA LYS A 252 4.71 -10.33 5.35
C LYS A 252 4.37 -8.83 5.29
N ALA A 253 5.38 -7.98 5.15
CA ALA A 253 5.19 -6.54 5.00
C ALA A 253 4.32 -6.21 3.79
N VAL A 254 4.62 -6.80 2.63
CA VAL A 254 3.81 -6.63 1.42
C VAL A 254 2.38 -7.09 1.61
N VAL A 255 2.18 -8.30 2.14
CA VAL A 255 0.83 -8.87 2.32
C VAL A 255 0.01 -8.02 3.29
N TYR A 256 0.55 -7.67 4.45
CA TYR A 256 -0.19 -6.88 5.44
C TYR A 256 -0.46 -5.46 4.96
N SER A 257 0.49 -4.81 4.30
CA SER A 257 0.27 -3.50 3.69
C SER A 257 -0.82 -3.55 2.63
N SER A 258 -0.80 -4.55 1.73
CA SER A 258 -1.81 -4.70 0.68
C SER A 258 -3.21 -4.93 1.24
N VAL A 259 -3.35 -5.80 2.25
CA VAL A 259 -4.65 -6.05 2.91
C VAL A 259 -5.17 -4.77 3.57
N LEU A 260 -4.31 -4.04 4.27
CA LEU A 260 -4.70 -2.78 4.92
C LEU A 260 -5.05 -1.70 3.89
N ILE A 261 -4.30 -1.59 2.79
CA ILE A 261 -4.62 -0.67 1.69
C ILE A 261 -6.03 -0.95 1.17
N LEU A 262 -6.37 -2.20 0.86
CA LEU A 262 -7.69 -2.57 0.35
C LEU A 262 -8.80 -2.28 1.36
N LEU A 263 -8.58 -2.56 2.64
CA LEU A 263 -9.53 -2.27 3.70
C LEU A 263 -9.75 -0.76 3.84
N PHE A 264 -8.68 0.01 3.95
CA PHE A 264 -8.77 1.46 4.07
C PHE A 264 -9.25 2.13 2.79
N ASN A 265 -9.04 1.52 1.61
CA ASN A 265 -9.62 1.98 0.37
C ASN A 265 -11.14 2.06 0.45
N VAL A 266 -11.79 0.98 0.89
CA VAL A 266 -13.25 0.94 1.05
C VAL A 266 -13.71 2.00 2.06
N VAL A 267 -13.04 2.08 3.22
CA VAL A 267 -13.39 3.04 4.28
C VAL A 267 -13.26 4.49 3.80
N LEU A 268 -12.14 4.83 3.15
CA LEU A 268 -11.88 6.19 2.65
C LEU A 268 -12.82 6.55 1.51
N THR A 269 -13.14 5.60 0.62
CA THR A 269 -14.10 5.82 -0.46
C THR A 269 -15.47 6.14 0.10
N GLN A 270 -15.96 5.37 1.08
CA GLN A 270 -17.24 5.62 1.72
C GLN A 270 -17.27 6.95 2.46
N LEU A 271 -16.17 7.32 3.12
CA LEU A 271 -16.12 8.52 3.97
C LEU A 271 -15.95 9.82 3.16
N LEU A 272 -15.26 9.76 2.01
CA LEU A 272 -14.92 10.94 1.22
C LEU A 272 -15.87 11.19 0.04
N LEU A 273 -16.60 10.16 -0.44
CA LEU A 273 -17.53 10.27 -1.56
C LEU A 273 -19.01 10.19 -1.14
N SER A 274 -19.30 9.95 0.16
CA SER A 274 -20.67 9.93 0.67
C SER A 274 -21.22 11.37 0.94
#